data_e6c21e57a169bf7f8955be1dc950fb72
#
_entry.id   e6c21e57a169bf7f8955be1dc950fb72
#
_cell.length_a   1.000
_cell.length_b   1.000
_cell.length_c   1.000
_cell.angle_alpha   90.00
_cell.angle_beta   90.00
_cell.angle_gamma   90.00
#
_symmetry.space_group_name_H-M   'P 1'
#
loop_
_entity.id
_entity.type
_entity.pdbx_description
1 polymer ?
#
loop_
_entity_poly.entity_id
_entity_poly.type
_entity_poly.pdbx_seq_one_letter_code
_entity_poly.pdbx_strand_id
1 'polypeptide(L)'
;MEKNCKRFVCGRVQSVALRLLCEREKLISQFQPEEFWEVSATLKDFNHEEILFKLNRKKSDPLLKEDEAKKIEELVGSSSLEISEITKKPTTVKPKAPFITSTLQQAASSKLGFGVSRTMRVAQKLYEAGRITYMRTDAPSLSNDSIEDARLFIKDTLAEEYLTEKPRIYSGKENAQEAHEAIRPTSASLTPEKLSGHSEEEVKLYDLIWRQFIACQMPDAKYLSINAKVILDDYVFSARGREVIFDGYTKISLQNAKKADEENLPSLEEGQVLKLVEVKNEKKFTKPPARFSEAALVKELESKGIGRPSTYAAIISTIQAR
;
A
#
# COMPACT_ATOMS: atom_id res chain seq x y z
N MET A 1 -14.51 20.50 -48.25
CA MET A 1 -14.27 20.31 -46.80
C MET A 1 -13.72 18.89 -46.62
N GLU A 2 -12.40 18.73 -46.78
CA GLU A 2 -11.73 17.46 -46.53
C GLU A 2 -11.62 17.25 -45.02
N LYS A 3 -12.32 16.25 -44.51
CA LYS A 3 -12.16 15.78 -43.16
C LYS A 3 -10.78 15.13 -43.03
N ASN A 4 -9.84 15.80 -42.38
CA ASN A 4 -8.59 15.26 -41.92
C ASN A 4 -8.84 13.99 -41.08
N CYS A 5 -8.88 12.85 -41.72
CA CYS A 5 -8.91 11.56 -41.05
C CYS A 5 -7.52 11.32 -40.47
N LYS A 6 -7.26 11.71 -39.22
CA LYS A 6 -6.01 11.38 -38.53
C LYS A 6 -5.82 9.86 -38.64
N ARG A 7 -4.74 9.42 -39.31
CA ARG A 7 -4.35 8.02 -39.39
C ARG A 7 -4.25 7.45 -37.98
N PHE A 8 -5.16 6.58 -37.62
CA PHE A 8 -5.06 5.81 -36.38
C PHE A 8 -3.91 4.79 -36.54
N VAL A 9 -2.76 5.12 -36.01
CA VAL A 9 -1.63 4.18 -35.92
C VAL A 9 -1.95 3.22 -34.76
N CYS A 10 -2.29 1.99 -35.11
CA CYS A 10 -2.55 0.92 -34.15
C CYS A 10 -1.21 0.33 -33.68
N GLY A 11 -0.78 0.67 -32.48
CA GLY A 11 0.43 0.07 -31.88
C GLY A 11 0.07 -1.19 -31.09
N ARG A 12 0.85 -2.28 -31.27
CA ARG A 12 0.57 -3.61 -30.66
C ARG A 12 0.27 -3.55 -29.16
N VAL A 13 1.03 -2.80 -28.37
CA VAL A 13 0.89 -2.72 -26.91
C VAL A 13 -0.14 -1.66 -26.51
N GLN A 14 -0.20 -0.54 -27.24
CA GLN A 14 -1.14 0.56 -26.98
C GLN A 14 -2.58 0.13 -27.15
N SER A 15 -2.89 -0.68 -28.17
CA SER A 15 -4.23 -1.20 -28.43
C SER A 15 -4.68 -2.12 -27.30
N VAL A 16 -3.80 -2.94 -26.73
CA VAL A 16 -4.12 -3.81 -25.61
C VAL A 16 -4.35 -2.99 -24.35
N ALA A 17 -3.55 -1.97 -24.08
CA ALA A 17 -3.74 -1.07 -22.95
C ALA A 17 -5.07 -0.29 -23.06
N LEU A 18 -5.41 0.19 -24.26
CA LEU A 18 -6.71 0.83 -24.52
C LEU A 18 -7.86 -0.13 -24.31
N ARG A 19 -7.74 -1.39 -24.75
CA ARG A 19 -8.75 -2.42 -24.52
C ARG A 19 -9.01 -2.64 -23.02
N LEU A 20 -7.99 -2.69 -22.18
CA LEU A 20 -8.14 -2.82 -20.72
C LEU A 20 -8.93 -1.64 -20.14
N LEU A 21 -8.69 -0.42 -20.63
CA LEU A 21 -9.44 0.76 -20.22
C LEU A 21 -10.92 0.65 -20.66
N CYS A 22 -11.18 0.26 -21.92
CA CYS A 22 -12.53 0.09 -22.43
C CYS A 22 -13.31 -1.01 -21.68
N GLU A 23 -12.67 -2.14 -21.38
CA GLU A 23 -13.25 -3.20 -20.57
C GLU A 23 -13.58 -2.71 -19.15
N ARG A 24 -12.70 -1.92 -18.53
CA ARG A 24 -12.95 -1.29 -17.23
C ARG A 24 -14.12 -0.31 -17.28
N GLU A 25 -14.19 0.56 -18.28
CA GLU A 25 -15.31 1.52 -18.45
C GLU A 25 -16.63 0.79 -18.72
N LYS A 26 -16.59 -0.32 -19.44
CA LYS A 26 -17.79 -1.16 -19.64
C LYS A 26 -18.30 -1.73 -18.31
N LEU A 27 -17.39 -2.24 -17.45
CA LEU A 27 -17.77 -2.72 -16.12
C LEU A 27 -18.33 -1.60 -15.25
N ILE A 28 -17.78 -0.38 -15.35
CA ILE A 28 -18.26 0.77 -14.60
C ILE A 28 -19.63 1.22 -15.10
N SER A 29 -19.83 1.30 -16.42
CA SER A 29 -21.09 1.77 -17.02
C SER A 29 -22.26 0.78 -16.84
N GLN A 30 -21.97 -0.51 -16.72
CA GLN A 30 -22.95 -1.57 -16.48
C GLN A 30 -23.21 -1.81 -14.99
N PHE A 31 -22.42 -1.22 -14.11
CA PHE A 31 -22.56 -1.41 -12.67
C PHE A 31 -23.83 -0.72 -12.16
N GLN A 32 -24.63 -1.46 -11.41
CA GLN A 32 -25.78 -0.91 -10.69
C GLN A 32 -25.46 -0.85 -9.21
N PRO A 33 -25.46 0.35 -8.61
CA PRO A 33 -25.24 0.48 -7.17
C PRO A 33 -26.38 -0.15 -6.38
N GLU A 34 -26.03 -1.01 -5.44
CA GLU A 34 -26.97 -1.60 -4.49
C GLU A 34 -26.80 -0.91 -3.14
N GLU A 35 -27.91 -0.60 -2.49
CA GLU A 35 -27.96 0.00 -1.17
C GLU A 35 -27.66 -1.05 -0.09
N PHE A 36 -26.84 -0.67 0.88
CA PHE A 36 -26.57 -1.46 2.09
C PHE A 36 -26.29 -0.55 3.29
N TRP A 37 -26.35 -1.14 4.46
CA TRP A 37 -26.11 -0.46 5.71
C TRP A 37 -24.86 -1.02 6.41
N GLU A 38 -24.11 -0.14 7.05
CA GLU A 38 -23.01 -0.50 7.97
C GLU A 38 -23.40 -0.06 9.37
N VAL A 39 -23.26 -0.98 10.34
CA VAL A 39 -23.54 -0.71 11.74
C VAL A 39 -22.24 -0.68 12.51
N SER A 40 -22.06 0.35 13.32
CA SER A 40 -20.94 0.48 14.24
C SER A 40 -21.42 1.01 15.60
N ALA A 41 -20.73 0.63 16.66
CA ALA A 41 -20.99 1.11 18.00
C ALA A 41 -19.71 1.73 18.57
N THR A 42 -19.81 2.95 19.05
CA THR A 42 -18.75 3.58 19.84
C THR A 42 -18.98 3.24 21.29
N LEU A 43 -18.04 2.52 21.88
CA LEU A 43 -18.09 2.07 23.27
C LEU A 43 -16.98 2.76 24.06
N LYS A 44 -17.17 2.91 25.34
CA LYS A 44 -16.26 3.59 26.27
C LYS A 44 -15.83 2.64 27.39
N ASP A 45 -14.53 2.59 27.64
CA ASP A 45 -13.97 1.85 28.78
C ASP A 45 -14.05 2.64 30.11
N PHE A 46 -13.47 2.12 31.19
CA PHE A 46 -13.46 2.84 32.47
C PHE A 46 -12.49 4.03 32.49
N ASN A 47 -11.53 4.10 31.59
CA ASN A 47 -10.62 5.24 31.46
C ASN A 47 -11.23 6.34 30.60
N HIS A 48 -12.48 6.16 30.17
CA HIS A 48 -13.19 7.06 29.26
C HIS A 48 -12.62 7.11 27.84
N GLU A 49 -11.84 6.09 27.43
CA GLU A 49 -11.37 5.97 26.05
C GLU A 49 -12.46 5.40 25.14
N GLU A 50 -12.67 6.05 24.01
CA GLU A 50 -13.69 5.67 23.03
C GLU A 50 -13.12 4.69 22.03
N ILE A 51 -13.82 3.57 21.83
CA ILE A 51 -13.42 2.47 20.97
C ILE A 51 -14.52 2.22 19.96
N LEU A 52 -14.17 2.22 18.68
CA LEU A 52 -15.11 1.94 17.60
C LEU A 52 -15.18 0.44 17.32
N PHE A 53 -16.30 -0.15 17.61
CA PHE A 53 -16.64 -1.52 17.25
C PHE A 53 -17.48 -1.55 15.97
N LYS A 54 -17.10 -2.36 15.00
CA LYS A 54 -17.84 -2.53 13.74
C LYS A 54 -18.48 -3.90 13.67
N LEU A 55 -19.71 -3.96 13.16
CA LEU A 55 -20.38 -5.22 12.88
C LEU A 55 -19.58 -6.04 11.87
N ASN A 56 -19.23 -7.27 12.25
CA ASN A 56 -18.50 -8.18 11.38
C ASN A 56 -19.45 -8.78 10.33
N ARG A 57 -19.10 -8.59 9.04
CA ARG A 57 -19.80 -9.23 7.91
C ARG A 57 -18.78 -9.85 6.97
N LYS A 58 -19.07 -11.04 6.48
CA LYS A 58 -18.26 -11.68 5.43
C LYS A 58 -18.69 -11.14 4.06
N LYS A 59 -17.79 -11.21 3.09
CA LYS A 59 -18.13 -10.82 1.70
C LYS A 59 -19.25 -11.67 1.08
N SER A 60 -19.45 -12.88 1.58
CA SER A 60 -20.52 -13.80 1.16
C SER A 60 -21.87 -13.48 1.77
N ASP A 61 -21.91 -12.67 2.83
CA ASP A 61 -23.17 -12.36 3.51
C ASP A 61 -24.02 -11.45 2.62
N PRO A 62 -25.34 -11.60 2.65
CA PRO A 62 -26.25 -10.68 1.96
C PRO A 62 -26.01 -9.24 2.44
N LEU A 63 -26.29 -8.27 1.56
CA LEU A 63 -26.20 -6.86 1.94
C LEU A 63 -27.18 -6.54 3.06
N LEU A 64 -26.68 -5.90 4.12
CA LEU A 64 -27.51 -5.52 5.28
C LEU A 64 -28.55 -4.48 4.84
N LYS A 65 -29.81 -4.74 5.16
CA LYS A 65 -30.94 -3.85 4.86
C LYS A 65 -31.27 -2.96 6.04
N GLU A 66 -31.98 -1.88 5.77
CA GLU A 66 -32.36 -0.87 6.79
C GLU A 66 -33.07 -1.47 8.00
N ASP A 67 -34.07 -2.33 7.76
CA ASP A 67 -34.87 -2.92 8.86
C ASP A 67 -34.01 -3.80 9.77
N GLU A 68 -33.06 -4.53 9.22
CA GLU A 68 -32.11 -5.34 9.98
C GLU A 68 -31.12 -4.44 10.74
N ALA A 69 -30.62 -3.36 10.11
CA ALA A 69 -29.73 -2.40 10.76
C ALA A 69 -30.42 -1.73 11.97
N LYS A 70 -31.69 -1.36 11.86
CA LYS A 70 -32.49 -0.80 12.97
C LYS A 70 -32.68 -1.79 14.12
N LYS A 71 -32.96 -3.06 13.81
CA LYS A 71 -33.07 -4.11 14.84
C LYS A 71 -31.77 -4.30 15.59
N ILE A 72 -30.63 -4.25 14.88
CA ILE A 72 -29.30 -4.35 15.49
C ILE A 72 -29.03 -3.13 16.40
N GLU A 73 -29.41 -1.93 15.97
CA GLU A 73 -29.29 -0.71 16.77
C GLU A 73 -30.09 -0.81 18.08
N GLU A 74 -31.35 -1.25 18.03
CA GLU A 74 -32.18 -1.48 19.19
C GLU A 74 -31.58 -2.54 20.13
N LEU A 75 -31.06 -3.64 19.58
CA LEU A 75 -30.40 -4.70 20.32
C LEU A 75 -29.16 -4.17 21.06
N VAL A 76 -28.29 -3.43 20.36
CA VAL A 76 -27.10 -2.82 20.97
C VAL A 76 -27.48 -1.84 22.05
N GLY A 77 -28.53 -1.04 21.84
CA GLY A 77 -29.01 -0.04 22.81
C GLY A 77 -29.59 -0.63 24.09
N SER A 78 -30.12 -1.86 24.05
CA SER A 78 -30.78 -2.54 25.17
C SER A 78 -29.92 -3.61 25.86
N SER A 79 -28.78 -3.96 25.30
CA SER A 79 -27.93 -5.06 25.79
C SER A 79 -26.79 -4.58 26.68
N SER A 80 -26.33 -5.47 27.57
CA SER A 80 -25.03 -5.29 28.23
C SER A 80 -23.91 -5.56 27.26
N LEU A 81 -23.01 -4.61 27.07
CA LEU A 81 -21.93 -4.68 26.08
C LEU A 81 -20.64 -5.14 26.77
N GLU A 82 -20.46 -6.44 26.80
CA GLU A 82 -19.31 -7.10 27.42
C GLU A 82 -18.36 -7.62 26.38
N ILE A 83 -17.06 -7.50 26.63
CA ILE A 83 -16.04 -8.09 25.78
C ILE A 83 -16.08 -9.61 25.92
N SER A 84 -16.57 -10.28 24.90
CA SER A 84 -16.77 -11.72 24.89
C SER A 84 -15.48 -12.50 24.56
N GLU A 85 -14.57 -11.89 23.80
CA GLU A 85 -13.33 -12.54 23.37
C GLU A 85 -12.27 -11.51 23.01
N ILE A 86 -11.03 -11.74 23.42
CA ILE A 86 -9.85 -10.98 22.97
C ILE A 86 -8.84 -11.92 22.35
N THR A 87 -8.59 -11.77 21.07
CA THR A 87 -7.57 -12.54 20.37
C THR A 87 -6.32 -11.67 20.16
N LYS A 88 -5.18 -12.10 20.70
CA LYS A 88 -3.88 -11.46 20.48
C LYS A 88 -3.01 -12.38 19.63
N LYS A 89 -2.59 -11.91 18.43
CA LYS A 89 -1.78 -12.69 17.51
C LYS A 89 -0.52 -11.93 17.10
N PRO A 90 0.68 -12.51 17.32
CA PRO A 90 1.89 -11.92 16.75
C PRO A 90 1.81 -11.99 15.23
N THR A 91 2.12 -10.88 14.58
CA THR A 91 2.17 -10.75 13.13
C THR A 91 3.49 -10.14 12.69
N THR A 92 3.98 -10.58 11.56
CA THR A 92 5.27 -10.15 11.02
C THR A 92 5.07 -9.60 9.62
N VAL A 93 5.64 -8.43 9.36
CA VAL A 93 5.57 -7.77 8.04
C VAL A 93 6.98 -7.63 7.49
N LYS A 94 7.22 -8.25 6.33
CA LYS A 94 8.52 -8.23 5.66
C LYS A 94 8.73 -6.94 4.88
N PRO A 95 9.98 -6.45 4.77
CA PRO A 95 10.29 -5.36 3.86
C PRO A 95 10.03 -5.77 2.41
N LYS A 96 9.64 -4.80 1.59
CA LYS A 96 9.48 -5.03 0.16
C LYS A 96 10.84 -5.09 -0.53
N ALA A 97 10.88 -5.75 -1.69
CA ALA A 97 12.07 -5.79 -2.55
C ALA A 97 12.50 -4.37 -2.97
N PRO A 98 13.77 -4.19 -3.36
CA PRO A 98 14.24 -2.99 -4.02
C PRO A 98 13.39 -2.65 -5.25
N PHE A 99 13.39 -1.38 -5.65
CA PHE A 99 12.55 -0.95 -6.75
C PHE A 99 13.00 -1.52 -8.10
N ILE A 100 12.01 -1.93 -8.86
CA ILE A 100 12.06 -2.04 -10.32
C ILE A 100 11.25 -0.88 -10.93
N THR A 101 11.32 -0.67 -12.23
CA THR A 101 10.64 0.44 -12.90
C THR A 101 9.16 0.56 -12.52
N SER A 102 8.42 -0.54 -12.59
CA SER A 102 6.98 -0.53 -12.32
C SER A 102 6.66 -0.24 -10.86
N THR A 103 7.41 -0.80 -9.92
CA THR A 103 7.18 -0.59 -8.49
C THR A 103 7.61 0.81 -8.05
N LEU A 104 8.67 1.39 -8.67
CA LEU A 104 9.05 2.79 -8.45
C LEU A 104 7.94 3.74 -8.91
N GLN A 105 7.38 3.52 -10.12
CA GLN A 105 6.29 4.33 -10.65
C GLN A 105 5.04 4.26 -9.75
N GLN A 106 4.69 3.07 -9.25
CA GLN A 106 3.58 2.89 -8.30
C GLN A 106 3.83 3.60 -6.97
N ALA A 107 5.03 3.47 -6.42
CA ALA A 107 5.39 4.10 -5.15
C ALA A 107 5.47 5.63 -5.27
N ALA A 108 6.07 6.16 -6.33
CA ALA A 108 6.13 7.59 -6.60
C ALA A 108 4.73 8.20 -6.80
N SER A 109 3.84 7.49 -7.49
CA SER A 109 2.45 7.92 -7.65
C SER A 109 1.71 7.97 -6.32
N SER A 110 1.82 6.93 -5.49
CA SER A 110 1.05 6.85 -4.24
C SER A 110 1.60 7.72 -3.11
N LYS A 111 2.93 7.95 -3.06
CA LYS A 111 3.59 8.66 -1.96
C LYS A 111 3.95 10.10 -2.29
N LEU A 112 4.28 10.39 -3.56
CA LEU A 112 4.75 11.69 -4.01
C LEU A 112 3.75 12.38 -4.96
N GLY A 113 2.70 11.69 -5.41
CA GLY A 113 1.75 12.21 -6.40
C GLY A 113 2.38 12.39 -7.79
N PHE A 114 3.47 11.69 -8.09
CA PHE A 114 4.12 11.80 -9.40
C PHE A 114 3.47 10.90 -10.43
N GLY A 115 3.08 11.45 -11.58
CA GLY A 115 2.68 10.65 -12.73
C GLY A 115 3.85 9.82 -13.27
N VAL A 116 3.53 8.78 -14.04
CA VAL A 116 4.52 7.82 -14.57
C VAL A 116 5.61 8.50 -15.38
N SER A 117 5.25 9.40 -16.29
CA SER A 117 6.20 10.14 -17.13
C SER A 117 7.09 11.08 -16.31
N ARG A 118 6.53 11.75 -15.29
CA ARG A 118 7.28 12.61 -14.38
C ARG A 118 8.30 11.80 -13.57
N THR A 119 7.89 10.67 -13.03
CA THR A 119 8.77 9.75 -12.29
C THR A 119 9.96 9.34 -13.13
N MET A 120 9.74 8.92 -14.38
CA MET A 120 10.83 8.49 -15.25
C MET A 120 11.77 9.62 -15.65
N ARG A 121 11.26 10.83 -15.87
CA ARG A 121 12.08 12.01 -16.16
C ARG A 121 12.98 12.39 -14.98
N VAL A 122 12.45 12.36 -13.77
CA VAL A 122 13.21 12.66 -12.55
C VAL A 122 14.25 11.56 -12.28
N ALA A 123 13.86 10.29 -12.42
CA ALA A 123 14.78 9.16 -12.28
C ALA A 123 15.92 9.20 -13.32
N GLN A 124 15.64 9.62 -14.55
CA GLN A 124 16.66 9.81 -15.59
C GLN A 124 17.71 10.84 -15.15
N LYS A 125 17.30 11.98 -14.61
CA LYS A 125 18.22 13.01 -14.11
C LYS A 125 19.09 12.50 -12.95
N LEU A 126 18.51 11.76 -12.00
CA LEU A 126 19.25 11.15 -10.91
C LEU A 126 20.29 10.13 -11.41
N TYR A 127 19.93 9.34 -12.41
CA TYR A 127 20.84 8.40 -13.05
C TYR A 127 21.99 9.12 -13.78
N GLU A 128 21.69 10.13 -14.59
CA GLU A 128 22.69 10.92 -15.32
C GLU A 128 23.63 11.68 -14.36
N ALA A 129 23.15 12.08 -13.19
CA ALA A 129 23.95 12.65 -12.11
C ALA A 129 24.73 11.58 -11.30
N GLY A 130 24.65 10.28 -11.64
CA GLY A 130 25.33 9.21 -10.95
C GLY A 130 24.81 8.94 -9.53
N ARG A 131 23.54 9.28 -9.23
CA ARG A 131 22.97 9.14 -7.88
C ARG A 131 22.25 7.81 -7.67
N ILE A 132 21.73 7.23 -8.76
CA ILE A 132 21.04 5.93 -8.74
C ILE A 132 21.53 5.03 -9.88
N THR A 133 21.26 3.74 -9.77
CA THR A 133 21.44 2.75 -10.87
C THR A 133 20.45 3.02 -11.98
N TYR A 134 20.59 2.31 -13.09
CA TYR A 134 19.72 2.50 -14.27
C TYR A 134 18.25 2.24 -13.94
N MET A 135 17.40 3.20 -14.22
CA MET A 135 15.99 3.22 -13.81
C MET A 135 15.04 2.37 -14.66
N ARG A 136 15.52 1.78 -15.76
CA ARG A 136 14.70 0.89 -16.61
C ARG A 136 15.11 -0.55 -16.42
N THR A 137 14.62 -1.16 -15.38
CA THR A 137 14.92 -2.55 -14.98
C THR A 137 13.66 -3.27 -14.49
N ASP A 138 13.62 -4.56 -14.71
CA ASP A 138 12.63 -5.49 -14.15
C ASP A 138 13.27 -6.47 -13.14
N ALA A 139 14.56 -6.32 -12.86
CA ALA A 139 15.29 -7.11 -11.88
C ALA A 139 15.32 -6.45 -10.51
N PRO A 140 14.81 -7.10 -9.46
CA PRO A 140 14.91 -6.62 -8.07
C PRO A 140 16.20 -7.04 -7.38
N SER A 141 17.11 -7.71 -8.09
CA SER A 141 18.39 -8.21 -7.57
C SER A 141 19.35 -7.07 -7.23
N LEU A 142 20.18 -7.30 -6.22
CA LEU A 142 21.24 -6.41 -5.77
C LEU A 142 22.59 -7.12 -5.92
N SER A 143 23.64 -6.39 -6.29
CA SER A 143 25.01 -6.91 -6.23
C SER A 143 25.46 -7.14 -4.77
N ASN A 144 26.41 -8.05 -4.58
CA ASN A 144 26.97 -8.30 -3.24
C ASN A 144 27.54 -7.04 -2.62
N ASP A 145 28.29 -6.24 -3.39
CA ASP A 145 28.88 -4.98 -2.92
C ASP A 145 27.82 -4.00 -2.44
N SER A 146 26.68 -3.90 -3.16
CA SER A 146 25.58 -3.02 -2.76
C SER A 146 24.84 -3.51 -1.51
N ILE A 147 24.73 -4.82 -1.34
CA ILE A 147 24.18 -5.43 -0.12
C ILE A 147 25.10 -5.13 1.06
N GLU A 148 26.42 -5.27 0.89
CA GLU A 148 27.41 -4.97 1.93
C GLU A 148 27.40 -3.48 2.30
N ASP A 149 27.34 -2.57 1.32
CA ASP A 149 27.23 -1.11 1.53
C ASP A 149 25.97 -0.76 2.36
N ALA A 150 24.81 -1.30 2.00
CA ALA A 150 23.58 -1.11 2.77
C ALA A 150 23.70 -1.66 4.21
N ARG A 151 24.24 -2.86 4.36
CA ARG A 151 24.41 -3.51 5.66
C ARG A 151 25.41 -2.80 6.56
N LEU A 152 26.51 -2.31 5.98
CA LEU A 152 27.50 -1.48 6.70
C LEU A 152 26.83 -0.19 7.19
N PHE A 153 26.09 0.50 6.32
CA PHE A 153 25.34 1.69 6.71
C PHE A 153 24.38 1.41 7.89
N ILE A 154 23.61 0.31 7.83
CA ILE A 154 22.69 -0.08 8.91
C ILE A 154 23.47 -0.31 10.21
N LYS A 155 24.58 -1.04 10.15
CA LYS A 155 25.42 -1.34 11.31
C LYS A 155 26.01 -0.10 11.95
N ASP A 156 26.45 0.86 11.13
CA ASP A 156 27.14 2.06 11.62
C ASP A 156 26.19 3.16 12.13
N THR A 157 24.93 3.14 11.67
CA THR A 157 23.97 4.23 11.95
C THR A 157 22.78 3.83 12.81
N LEU A 158 22.49 2.54 12.92
CA LEU A 158 21.39 1.99 13.72
C LEU A 158 21.91 1.03 14.77
N ALA A 159 21.03 0.64 15.71
CA ALA A 159 21.37 -0.40 16.69
C ALA A 159 21.50 -1.77 16.02
N GLU A 160 22.26 -2.69 16.63
CA GLU A 160 22.59 -4.00 16.10
C GLU A 160 21.33 -4.83 15.75
N GLU A 161 20.25 -4.66 16.50
CA GLU A 161 18.96 -5.31 16.26
C GLU A 161 18.31 -4.99 14.91
N TYR A 162 18.73 -3.89 14.24
CA TYR A 162 18.25 -3.51 12.90
C TYR A 162 19.05 -4.15 11.77
N LEU A 163 20.07 -4.95 12.08
CA LEU A 163 20.82 -5.72 11.09
C LEU A 163 20.39 -7.18 11.13
N THR A 164 19.97 -7.71 9.98
CA THR A 164 19.63 -9.13 9.86
C THR A 164 20.90 -9.98 9.94
N GLU A 165 20.83 -11.18 10.55
CA GLU A 165 21.95 -12.12 10.60
C GLU A 165 22.50 -12.46 9.20
N LYS A 166 21.61 -12.75 8.27
CA LYS A 166 21.96 -13.05 6.87
C LYS A 166 21.47 -11.96 5.93
N PRO A 167 22.22 -11.67 4.84
CA PRO A 167 21.75 -10.76 3.80
C PRO A 167 20.42 -11.25 3.21
N ARG A 168 19.55 -10.30 2.88
CA ARG A 168 18.32 -10.60 2.13
C ARG A 168 18.61 -10.58 0.64
N ILE A 169 18.32 -11.70 0.00
CA ILE A 169 18.48 -11.86 -1.44
C ILE A 169 17.12 -11.75 -2.12
N TYR A 170 17.04 -10.95 -3.16
CA TYR A 170 15.87 -10.78 -3.98
C TYR A 170 16.18 -11.27 -5.40
N SER A 171 15.42 -12.23 -5.89
CA SER A 171 15.54 -12.76 -7.25
C SER A 171 14.43 -12.21 -8.14
N GLY A 172 14.74 -12.01 -9.41
CA GLY A 172 13.76 -11.69 -10.44
C GLY A 172 12.84 -12.86 -10.76
N LYS A 173 11.82 -12.61 -11.58
CA LYS A 173 11.03 -13.68 -12.21
C LYS A 173 11.93 -14.43 -13.19
N GLU A 174 11.61 -15.70 -13.50
CA GLU A 174 12.39 -16.60 -14.37
C GLU A 174 12.81 -15.99 -15.74
N ASN A 175 12.17 -14.92 -16.18
CA ASN A 175 12.46 -14.22 -17.45
C ASN A 175 13.08 -12.83 -17.25
N ALA A 176 13.54 -12.47 -16.04
CA ALA A 176 14.29 -11.23 -15.85
C ALA A 176 15.68 -11.35 -16.49
N GLN A 177 16.14 -10.28 -17.14
CA GLN A 177 17.49 -10.28 -17.71
C GLN A 177 18.51 -10.32 -16.56
N GLU A 178 19.28 -11.40 -16.48
CA GLU A 178 20.23 -11.69 -15.38
C GLU A 178 21.30 -10.58 -15.17
N ALA A 179 21.54 -9.74 -16.18
CA ALA A 179 22.53 -8.67 -16.13
C ALA A 179 22.01 -7.35 -15.53
N HIS A 180 20.71 -7.28 -15.15
CA HIS A 180 20.13 -6.05 -14.61
C HIS A 180 20.08 -6.07 -13.09
N GLU A 181 20.36 -4.91 -12.50
CA GLU A 181 20.23 -4.64 -11.07
C GLU A 181 18.99 -3.81 -10.77
N ALA A 182 18.52 -3.85 -9.51
CA ALA A 182 17.43 -3.02 -9.04
C ALA A 182 17.76 -1.52 -9.05
N ILE A 183 16.74 -0.68 -8.99
CA ILE A 183 16.89 0.76 -8.83
C ILE A 183 17.26 1.04 -7.37
N ARG A 184 18.48 1.51 -7.15
CA ARG A 184 19.04 1.83 -5.84
C ARG A 184 19.96 3.06 -5.90
N PRO A 185 20.27 3.70 -4.78
CA PRO A 185 21.33 4.70 -4.73
C PRO A 185 22.68 4.05 -5.09
N THR A 186 23.60 4.84 -5.61
CA THR A 186 24.97 4.39 -5.90
C THR A 186 25.80 4.18 -4.64
N SER A 187 25.43 4.83 -3.53
CA SER A 187 26.03 4.60 -2.21
C SER A 187 24.98 4.77 -1.11
N ALA A 188 24.98 3.87 -0.12
CA ALA A 188 24.14 3.94 1.07
C ALA A 188 24.47 5.17 1.94
N SER A 189 25.75 5.59 2.00
CA SER A 189 26.21 6.72 2.79
C SER A 189 25.80 8.09 2.25
N LEU A 190 25.35 8.17 1.00
CA LEU A 190 24.76 9.37 0.43
C LEU A 190 23.29 9.44 0.84
N THR A 191 23.04 9.92 2.05
CA THR A 191 21.66 10.08 2.55
C THR A 191 20.94 11.20 1.82
N PRO A 192 19.60 11.22 1.82
CA PRO A 192 18.82 12.27 1.16
C PRO A 192 19.21 13.69 1.61
N GLU A 193 19.58 13.86 2.87
CA GLU A 193 19.99 15.14 3.45
C GLU A 193 21.34 15.64 2.88
N LYS A 194 22.17 14.72 2.40
CA LYS A 194 23.48 15.04 1.78
C LYS A 194 23.37 15.32 0.28
N LEU A 195 22.18 15.16 -0.31
CA LEU A 195 21.96 15.35 -1.73
C LEU A 195 21.83 16.84 -2.06
N SER A 196 22.95 17.53 -2.23
CA SER A 196 23.00 18.96 -2.58
C SER A 196 22.97 19.20 -4.08
N GLY A 197 22.47 20.37 -4.51
CA GLY A 197 22.46 20.79 -5.92
C GLY A 197 21.37 20.12 -6.78
N HIS A 198 20.43 19.42 -6.16
CA HIS A 198 19.31 18.77 -6.82
C HIS A 198 17.98 19.49 -6.56
N SER A 199 17.03 19.36 -7.50
CA SER A 199 15.68 19.90 -7.31
C SER A 199 14.92 19.14 -6.22
N GLU A 200 13.90 19.78 -5.64
CA GLU A 200 13.04 19.16 -4.62
C GLU A 200 12.41 17.84 -5.10
N GLU A 201 12.05 17.76 -6.40
CA GLU A 201 11.52 16.52 -7.00
C GLU A 201 12.56 15.40 -7.03
N GLU A 202 13.80 15.74 -7.35
CA GLU A 202 14.91 14.78 -7.38
C GLU A 202 15.22 14.28 -5.97
N VAL A 203 15.26 15.17 -4.99
CA VAL A 203 15.48 14.80 -3.58
C VAL A 203 14.35 13.89 -3.06
N LYS A 204 13.08 14.23 -3.33
CA LYS A 204 11.94 13.39 -2.92
C LYS A 204 11.96 12.01 -3.55
N LEU A 205 12.27 11.91 -4.84
CA LEU A 205 12.35 10.62 -5.51
C LEU A 205 13.56 9.81 -5.03
N TYR A 206 14.69 10.47 -4.82
CA TYR A 206 15.88 9.85 -4.26
C TYR A 206 15.63 9.31 -2.84
N ASP A 207 15.01 10.09 -1.96
CA ASP A 207 14.64 9.67 -0.61
C ASP A 207 13.76 8.40 -0.63
N LEU A 208 12.79 8.35 -1.53
CA LEU A 208 11.94 7.17 -1.71
C LEU A 208 12.76 5.94 -2.11
N ILE A 209 13.72 6.09 -3.05
CA ILE A 209 14.58 5.01 -3.53
C ILE A 209 15.56 4.58 -2.44
N TRP A 210 16.21 5.54 -1.78
CA TRP A 210 17.19 5.29 -0.74
C TRP A 210 16.58 4.55 0.45
N ARG A 211 15.44 5.02 0.95
CA ARG A 211 14.74 4.35 2.07
C ARG A 211 14.33 2.92 1.74
N GLN A 212 13.85 2.68 0.53
CA GLN A 212 13.49 1.32 0.12
C GLN A 212 14.72 0.40 0.02
N PHE A 213 15.84 0.93 -0.44
CA PHE A 213 17.10 0.20 -0.55
C PHE A 213 17.66 -0.19 0.85
N ILE A 214 17.69 0.74 1.80
CA ILE A 214 18.13 0.41 3.16
C ILE A 214 17.14 -0.54 3.83
N ALA A 215 15.85 -0.21 3.79
CA ALA A 215 14.79 -1.00 4.41
C ALA A 215 14.77 -2.46 3.93
N CYS A 216 15.13 -2.72 2.67
CA CYS A 216 15.11 -4.08 2.13
C CYS A 216 16.15 -5.00 2.79
N GLN A 217 17.19 -4.48 3.45
CA GLN A 217 18.20 -5.27 4.16
C GLN A 217 17.96 -5.31 5.69
N MET A 218 16.90 -4.62 6.17
CA MET A 218 16.54 -4.59 7.59
C MET A 218 15.63 -5.76 7.99
N PRO A 219 15.52 -6.07 9.30
CA PRO A 219 14.63 -7.12 9.80
C PRO A 219 13.15 -6.76 9.61
N ASP A 220 12.32 -7.79 9.71
CA ASP A 220 10.88 -7.66 9.65
C ASP A 220 10.34 -6.81 10.80
N ALA A 221 9.31 -6.04 10.54
CA ALA A 221 8.53 -5.39 11.59
C ALA A 221 7.62 -6.42 12.27
N LYS A 222 7.56 -6.39 13.61
CA LYS A 222 6.76 -7.31 14.43
C LYS A 222 5.70 -6.54 15.17
N TYR A 223 4.49 -7.04 15.11
CA TYR A 223 3.31 -6.43 15.73
C TYR A 223 2.54 -7.47 16.53
N LEU A 224 1.84 -7.02 17.53
CA LEU A 224 0.78 -7.77 18.19
C LEU A 224 -0.56 -7.24 17.67
N SER A 225 -1.22 -8.04 16.82
CA SER A 225 -2.57 -7.71 16.36
C SER A 225 -3.57 -8.11 17.42
N ILE A 226 -4.39 -7.16 17.85
CA ILE A 226 -5.43 -7.31 18.89
C ILE A 226 -6.78 -7.23 18.20
N ASN A 227 -7.67 -8.16 18.52
CA ASN A 227 -9.04 -8.16 18.05
C ASN A 227 -9.96 -8.44 19.24
N ALA A 228 -10.68 -7.41 19.70
CA ALA A 228 -11.69 -7.51 20.74
C ALA A 228 -13.06 -7.69 20.10
N LYS A 229 -13.88 -8.58 20.65
CA LYS A 229 -15.22 -8.87 20.17
C LYS A 229 -16.25 -8.66 21.27
N VAL A 230 -17.39 -8.09 20.87
CA VAL A 230 -18.64 -8.07 21.61
C VAL A 230 -19.64 -8.90 20.80
N ILE A 231 -20.23 -9.91 21.42
CA ILE A 231 -21.18 -10.82 20.80
C ILE A 231 -22.55 -10.54 21.40
N LEU A 232 -23.51 -10.23 20.53
CA LEU A 232 -24.92 -9.97 20.87
C LEU A 232 -25.78 -10.87 19.99
N ASP A 233 -26.33 -11.92 20.56
CA ASP A 233 -27.05 -12.97 19.84
C ASP A 233 -26.20 -13.51 18.67
N ASP A 234 -26.69 -13.38 17.44
CA ASP A 234 -25.98 -13.81 16.22
C ASP A 234 -25.03 -12.73 15.65
N TYR A 235 -24.98 -11.56 16.27
CA TYR A 235 -24.20 -10.44 15.77
C TYR A 235 -22.87 -10.30 16.50
N VAL A 236 -21.80 -10.18 15.74
CA VAL A 236 -20.45 -10.02 16.27
C VAL A 236 -19.90 -8.66 15.90
N PHE A 237 -19.67 -7.84 16.89
CA PHE A 237 -18.97 -6.57 16.73
C PHE A 237 -17.48 -6.76 17.05
N SER A 238 -16.59 -6.12 16.29
CA SER A 238 -15.16 -6.17 16.59
C SER A 238 -14.47 -4.82 16.51
N ALA A 239 -13.54 -4.62 17.42
CA ALA A 239 -12.55 -3.57 17.39
C ALA A 239 -11.18 -4.21 17.14
N ARG A 240 -10.39 -3.61 16.23
CA ARG A 240 -9.08 -4.13 15.87
C ARG A 240 -8.04 -3.08 16.16
N GLY A 241 -6.96 -3.52 16.77
CA GLY A 241 -5.80 -2.70 17.02
C GLY A 241 -4.51 -3.45 16.73
N ARG A 242 -3.42 -2.69 16.78
CA ARG A 242 -2.09 -3.24 16.53
C ARG A 242 -1.05 -2.51 17.36
N GLU A 243 -0.38 -3.24 18.21
CA GLU A 243 0.75 -2.77 18.98
C GLU A 243 2.07 -3.08 18.26
N VAL A 244 2.99 -2.15 18.24
CA VAL A 244 4.33 -2.35 17.64
C VAL A 244 5.22 -3.03 18.69
N ILE A 245 5.60 -4.29 18.43
CA ILE A 245 6.58 -5.01 19.25
C ILE A 245 8.01 -4.63 18.84
N PHE A 246 8.23 -4.54 17.53
CA PHE A 246 9.50 -4.14 16.94
C PHE A 246 9.26 -3.49 15.58
N ASP A 247 9.71 -2.27 15.41
CA ASP A 247 9.47 -1.49 14.20
C ASP A 247 10.26 -1.99 12.98
N GLY A 248 11.40 -2.64 13.18
CA GLY A 248 12.20 -3.24 12.11
C GLY A 248 12.48 -2.27 10.97
N TYR A 249 12.27 -2.72 9.73
CA TYR A 249 12.48 -1.90 8.54
C TYR A 249 11.61 -0.63 8.49
N THR A 250 10.53 -0.57 9.25
CA THR A 250 9.63 0.59 9.24
C THR A 250 10.26 1.81 9.92
N LYS A 251 11.34 1.63 10.67
CA LYS A 251 12.18 2.68 11.24
C LYS A 251 12.64 3.70 10.19
N ILE A 252 13.03 3.19 9.02
CA ILE A 252 13.50 4.03 7.89
C ILE A 252 12.42 4.25 6.85
N SER A 253 11.47 3.31 6.69
CA SER A 253 10.46 3.37 5.65
C SER A 253 9.44 4.50 5.89
N LEU A 254 9.10 5.26 4.86
CA LEU A 254 8.03 6.26 4.90
C LEU A 254 6.62 5.66 5.09
N GLN A 255 6.49 4.34 5.28
CA GLN A 255 5.20 3.66 5.19
C GLN A 255 4.30 3.81 6.41
N ASN A 256 4.81 4.15 7.60
CA ASN A 256 4.04 3.91 8.82
C ASN A 256 3.92 5.04 9.84
N ALA A 257 4.47 6.23 9.60
CA ALA A 257 4.38 7.31 10.59
C ALA A 257 2.93 7.76 10.90
N LYS A 258 1.99 7.57 9.96
CA LYS A 258 0.59 7.98 10.14
C LYS A 258 -0.38 6.85 10.52
N LYS A 259 0.00 5.57 10.37
CA LYS A 259 -0.90 4.44 10.67
C LYS A 259 -0.72 3.83 12.05
N ALA A 260 0.42 4.06 12.68
CA ALA A 260 0.69 3.49 14.00
C ALA A 260 -0.18 4.11 15.11
N ASP A 261 -0.52 5.39 14.98
CA ASP A 261 -1.34 6.10 15.98
C ASP A 261 -2.85 5.83 15.85
N GLU A 262 -3.31 5.39 14.66
CA GLU A 262 -4.73 5.15 14.40
C GLU A 262 -5.22 3.74 14.76
N GLU A 263 -4.33 2.82 15.10
CA GLU A 263 -4.66 1.40 15.32
C GLU A 263 -4.42 0.93 16.78
N ASN A 264 -4.12 1.82 17.71
CA ASN A 264 -3.94 1.42 19.10
C ASN A 264 -5.31 1.22 19.77
N LEU A 265 -5.53 0.02 20.33
CA LEU A 265 -6.61 -0.22 21.25
C LEU A 265 -6.11 -0.01 22.70
N PRO A 266 -6.93 0.55 23.60
CA PRO A 266 -6.59 0.56 25.02
C PRO A 266 -6.43 -0.87 25.55
N SER A 267 -5.90 -0.99 26.76
CA SER A 267 -5.83 -2.30 27.42
C SER A 267 -7.24 -2.76 27.76
N LEU A 268 -7.66 -3.86 27.13
CA LEU A 268 -8.98 -4.46 27.30
C LEU A 268 -8.84 -5.85 27.88
N GLU A 269 -9.84 -6.30 28.65
CA GLU A 269 -9.91 -7.63 29.25
C GLU A 269 -11.24 -8.33 28.87
N GLU A 270 -11.20 -9.66 28.75
CA GLU A 270 -12.42 -10.45 28.57
C GLU A 270 -13.32 -10.33 29.81
N GLY A 271 -14.61 -10.25 29.60
CA GLY A 271 -15.60 -9.98 30.67
C GLY A 271 -15.73 -8.49 31.01
N GLN A 272 -14.92 -7.61 30.45
CA GLN A 272 -15.02 -6.17 30.71
C GLN A 272 -16.30 -5.61 30.08
N VAL A 273 -17.13 -4.97 30.92
CA VAL A 273 -18.34 -4.25 30.48
C VAL A 273 -17.95 -2.87 29.97
N LEU A 274 -18.40 -2.54 28.77
CA LEU A 274 -18.21 -1.26 28.13
C LEU A 274 -19.50 -0.44 28.13
N LYS A 275 -19.39 0.87 28.21
CA LYS A 275 -20.54 1.77 28.15
C LYS A 275 -20.80 2.20 26.73
N LEU A 276 -22.03 2.06 26.26
CA LEU A 276 -22.47 2.59 24.98
C LEU A 276 -22.39 4.12 24.96
N VAL A 277 -21.75 4.67 23.96
CA VAL A 277 -21.73 6.11 23.65
C VAL A 277 -22.72 6.40 22.53
N GLU A 278 -22.56 5.69 21.41
CA GLU A 278 -23.34 5.91 20.19
C GLU A 278 -23.42 4.61 19.38
N VAL A 279 -24.58 4.37 18.77
CA VAL A 279 -24.72 3.42 17.65
C VAL A 279 -24.90 4.21 16.37
N LYS A 280 -24.14 3.87 15.34
CA LYS A 280 -24.19 4.56 14.07
C LYS A 280 -24.59 3.61 12.96
N ASN A 281 -25.70 3.89 12.31
CA ASN A 281 -26.18 3.23 11.12
C ASN A 281 -25.87 4.10 9.89
N GLU A 282 -24.96 3.65 9.04
CA GLU A 282 -24.58 4.38 7.83
C GLU A 282 -25.13 3.68 6.58
N LYS A 283 -25.99 4.40 5.86
CA LYS A 283 -26.43 4.01 4.53
C LYS A 283 -25.31 4.19 3.54
N LYS A 284 -24.98 3.14 2.82
CA LYS A 284 -23.93 3.11 1.78
C LYS A 284 -24.43 2.47 0.51
N PHE A 285 -23.69 2.67 -0.54
CA PHE A 285 -23.92 2.03 -1.83
C PHE A 285 -22.69 1.28 -2.26
N THR A 286 -22.89 0.11 -2.87
CA THR A 286 -21.80 -0.59 -3.53
C THR A 286 -21.22 0.29 -4.62
N LYS A 287 -19.92 0.16 -4.87
CA LYS A 287 -19.20 1.00 -5.84
C LYS A 287 -18.67 0.16 -6.98
N PRO A 288 -18.71 0.68 -8.21
CA PRO A 288 -18.07 0.03 -9.33
C PRO A 288 -16.56 -0.11 -9.09
N PRO A 289 -15.88 -0.98 -9.87
CA PRO A 289 -14.42 -1.00 -9.84
C PRO A 289 -13.86 0.39 -10.18
N ALA A 290 -12.86 0.84 -9.45
CA ALA A 290 -12.24 2.13 -9.69
C ALA A 290 -11.62 2.21 -11.09
N ARG A 291 -11.65 3.39 -11.72
CA ARG A 291 -10.89 3.67 -12.93
C ARG A 291 -9.41 3.44 -12.69
N PHE A 292 -8.70 3.02 -13.73
CA PHE A 292 -7.25 2.90 -13.63
C PHE A 292 -6.61 4.27 -13.45
N SER A 293 -5.83 4.43 -12.36
CA SER A 293 -4.79 5.45 -12.31
C SER A 293 -3.62 5.00 -13.21
N GLU A 294 -2.71 5.92 -13.58
CA GLU A 294 -1.51 5.57 -14.35
C GLU A 294 -0.73 4.42 -13.68
N ALA A 295 -0.52 4.50 -12.38
CA ALA A 295 0.19 3.48 -11.61
C ALA A 295 -0.57 2.13 -11.57
N ALA A 296 -1.89 2.16 -11.45
CA ALA A 296 -2.71 0.95 -11.48
C ALA A 296 -2.69 0.29 -12.87
N LEU A 297 -2.68 1.09 -13.94
CA LEU A 297 -2.55 0.59 -15.30
C LEU A 297 -1.18 -0.05 -15.54
N VAL A 298 -0.08 0.58 -15.06
CA VAL A 298 1.26 -0.03 -15.12
C VAL A 298 1.29 -1.38 -14.41
N LYS A 299 0.72 -1.45 -13.20
CA LYS A 299 0.63 -2.70 -12.44
C LYS A 299 -0.13 -3.79 -13.20
N GLU A 300 -1.25 -3.42 -13.83
CA GLU A 300 -2.07 -4.35 -14.62
C GLU A 300 -1.32 -4.83 -15.86
N LEU A 301 -0.66 -3.92 -16.58
CA LEU A 301 0.17 -4.27 -17.75
C LEU A 301 1.29 -5.22 -17.37
N GLU A 302 2.02 -4.93 -16.28
CA GLU A 302 3.09 -5.79 -15.77
C GLU A 302 2.57 -7.18 -15.38
N SER A 303 1.45 -7.26 -14.65
CA SER A 303 0.88 -8.54 -14.21
C SER A 303 0.48 -9.44 -15.36
N LYS A 304 0.12 -8.85 -16.51
CA LYS A 304 -0.25 -9.55 -17.75
C LYS A 304 0.94 -9.75 -18.70
N GLY A 305 2.16 -9.34 -18.33
CA GLY A 305 3.34 -9.42 -19.19
C GLY A 305 3.31 -8.49 -20.40
N ILE A 306 2.48 -7.46 -20.37
CA ILE A 306 2.28 -6.50 -21.47
C ILE A 306 3.19 -5.28 -21.27
N GLY A 307 3.99 -4.96 -22.27
CA GLY A 307 4.98 -3.88 -22.17
C GLY A 307 6.29 -4.34 -21.51
N ARG A 308 7.17 -3.38 -21.29
CA ARG A 308 8.48 -3.55 -20.65
C ARG A 308 8.82 -2.26 -19.87
N PRO A 309 9.80 -2.28 -18.97
CA PRO A 309 10.25 -1.09 -18.23
C PRO A 309 10.49 0.15 -19.11
N SER A 310 10.98 -0.05 -20.32
CA SER A 310 11.23 1.03 -21.28
C SER A 310 9.96 1.60 -21.94
N THR A 311 8.83 0.90 -21.89
CA THR A 311 7.63 1.25 -22.68
C THR A 311 6.45 1.73 -21.86
N TYR A 312 6.38 1.46 -20.54
CA TYR A 312 5.21 1.83 -19.72
C TYR A 312 4.86 3.31 -19.81
N ALA A 313 5.83 4.20 -19.61
CA ALA A 313 5.60 5.63 -19.68
C ALA A 313 5.11 6.09 -21.06
N ALA A 314 5.71 5.54 -22.13
CA ALA A 314 5.32 5.88 -23.50
C ALA A 314 3.91 5.38 -23.85
N ILE A 315 3.51 4.19 -23.37
CA ILE A 315 2.16 3.65 -23.55
C ILE A 315 1.13 4.61 -22.93
N ILE A 316 1.35 5.00 -21.67
CA ILE A 316 0.45 5.88 -20.92
C ILE A 316 0.35 7.25 -21.59
N SER A 317 1.48 7.88 -21.89
CA SER A 317 1.50 9.20 -22.57
C SER A 317 0.79 9.15 -23.92
N THR A 318 0.95 8.07 -24.68
CA THR A 318 0.28 7.93 -25.98
C THR A 318 -1.24 7.79 -25.84
N ILE A 319 -1.71 7.05 -24.84
CA ILE A 319 -3.15 6.89 -24.60
C ILE A 319 -3.77 8.20 -24.13
N GLN A 320 -3.08 8.97 -23.29
CA GLN A 320 -3.56 10.27 -22.79
C GLN A 320 -3.58 11.36 -23.87
N ALA A 321 -2.68 11.30 -24.85
CA ALA A 321 -2.59 12.28 -25.94
C ALA A 321 -3.63 12.04 -27.05
N ARG A 322 -4.37 10.96 -27.05
CA ARG A 322 -5.39 10.56 -28.03
C ARG A 322 -6.80 10.69 -27.50
#